data_52cdc1c489aa72eb989df507b2dd119c
#
_entry.id   52cdc1c489aa72eb989df507b2dd119c
#
_cell.length_a   1.000
_cell.length_b   1.000
_cell.length_c   1.000
_cell.angle_alpha   90.00
_cell.angle_beta   90.00
_cell.angle_gamma   90.00
#
_symmetry.space_group_name_H-M   'P 1'
#
loop_
_entity.id
_entity.type
_entity.pdbx_description
1 polymer ?
#
loop_
_entity_poly.entity_id
_entity_poly.type
_entity_poly.pdbx_seq_one_letter_code
_entity_poly.pdbx_strand_id
1 'polypeptide(L)'
;MKLDDVMTTQEAGERWKVPADSIKQCCLKRYAIKQFTDDEARKSGRNWLVTRQGMDRLYGEEPKMLKIYSTATQKPWFMGTAETYKEAWDMIYEHEMRQSPCIGKWDKEAWDDGDMEEEFPDFKWPEGVDYVWTADWISEVVPDPKEYNEEGVRGLIDNLMLSYKIEEIAD
;
A
#
# COMPACT_ATOMS: atom_id res chain seq x y z
N MET A 1 -24.20 4.12 -14.68
CA MET A 1 -23.07 3.26 -15.10
C MET A 1 -22.18 4.13 -15.97
N LYS A 2 -20.95 4.42 -15.48
CA LYS A 2 -19.97 5.17 -16.28
C LYS A 2 -19.33 4.21 -17.29
N LEU A 3 -18.83 4.71 -18.41
CA LEU A 3 -18.14 3.89 -19.42
C LEU A 3 -16.91 3.18 -18.84
N ASP A 4 -16.23 3.83 -17.88
CA ASP A 4 -15.05 3.33 -17.17
C ASP A 4 -15.35 2.19 -16.19
N ASP A 5 -16.63 1.90 -15.93
CA ASP A 5 -17.07 0.81 -15.07
C ASP A 5 -17.19 -0.54 -15.80
N VAL A 6 -17.03 -0.56 -17.12
CA VAL A 6 -17.15 -1.78 -17.95
C VAL A 6 -15.91 -1.96 -18.80
N MET A 7 -15.29 -3.12 -18.70
CA MET A 7 -14.03 -3.43 -19.36
C MET A 7 -14.02 -4.86 -19.93
N THR A 8 -13.09 -5.16 -20.83
CA THR A 8 -12.85 -6.52 -21.31
C THR A 8 -12.18 -7.38 -20.21
N THR A 9 -12.30 -8.70 -20.33
CA THR A 9 -11.58 -9.61 -19.40
C THR A 9 -10.06 -9.47 -19.46
N GLN A 10 -9.52 -9.01 -20.59
CA GLN A 10 -8.08 -8.76 -20.72
C GLN A 10 -7.69 -7.51 -19.93
N GLU A 11 -8.40 -6.42 -20.14
CA GLU A 11 -8.21 -5.16 -19.41
C GLU A 11 -8.40 -5.34 -17.90
N ALA A 12 -9.46 -6.05 -17.49
CA ALA A 12 -9.67 -6.41 -16.10
C ALA A 12 -8.52 -7.26 -15.53
N GLY A 13 -7.97 -8.17 -16.34
CA GLY A 13 -6.82 -8.99 -15.95
C GLY A 13 -5.56 -8.17 -15.70
N GLU A 14 -5.31 -7.18 -16.53
CA GLU A 14 -4.18 -6.25 -16.38
C GLU A 14 -4.34 -5.37 -15.12
N ARG A 15 -5.56 -4.87 -14.87
CA ARG A 15 -5.86 -3.98 -13.73
C ARG A 15 -5.83 -4.71 -12.39
N TRP A 16 -6.43 -5.89 -12.27
CA TRP A 16 -6.47 -6.70 -11.04
C TRP A 16 -5.29 -7.66 -10.88
N LYS A 17 -4.33 -7.66 -11.81
CA LYS A 17 -3.17 -8.57 -11.80
C LYS A 17 -3.57 -10.06 -11.76
N VAL A 18 -4.65 -10.41 -12.44
CA VAL A 18 -5.16 -11.78 -12.52
C VAL A 18 -5.21 -12.26 -13.98
N PRO A 19 -4.98 -13.55 -14.27
CA PRO A 19 -5.06 -14.04 -15.64
C PRO A 19 -6.44 -13.81 -16.26
N ALA A 20 -6.50 -13.18 -17.44
CA ALA A 20 -7.74 -12.90 -18.17
C ALA A 20 -8.59 -14.16 -18.41
N ASP A 21 -7.93 -15.33 -18.60
CA ASP A 21 -8.62 -16.61 -18.75
C ASP A 21 -9.35 -17.04 -17.48
N SER A 22 -8.80 -16.77 -16.30
CA SER A 22 -9.47 -17.00 -15.02
C SER A 22 -10.75 -16.18 -14.89
N ILE A 23 -10.72 -14.91 -15.28
CA ILE A 23 -11.90 -14.03 -15.30
C ILE A 23 -12.94 -14.58 -16.29
N LYS A 24 -12.50 -14.98 -17.48
CA LYS A 24 -13.36 -15.58 -18.48
C LYS A 24 -14.03 -16.89 -18.00
N GLN A 25 -13.33 -17.72 -17.24
CA GLN A 25 -13.94 -18.93 -16.64
C GLN A 25 -15.04 -18.58 -15.63
N CYS A 26 -14.87 -17.48 -14.86
CA CYS A 26 -15.92 -16.95 -13.97
C CYS A 26 -17.13 -16.44 -14.75
N CYS A 27 -16.94 -15.78 -15.91
CA CYS A 27 -18.02 -15.38 -16.82
C CYS A 27 -18.78 -16.60 -17.39
N LEU A 28 -18.07 -17.67 -17.69
CA LEU A 28 -18.64 -18.93 -18.19
C LEU A 28 -19.30 -19.79 -17.10
N LYS A 29 -19.31 -19.30 -15.85
CA LYS A 29 -19.90 -19.99 -14.68
C LYS A 29 -19.32 -21.41 -14.46
N ARG A 30 -18.03 -21.61 -14.82
CA ARG A 30 -17.35 -22.90 -14.67
C ARG A 30 -16.87 -23.20 -13.25
N TYR A 31 -16.80 -22.17 -12.38
CA TYR A 31 -16.48 -22.35 -10.96
C TYR A 31 -17.76 -22.35 -10.12
N ALA A 32 -17.84 -23.23 -9.14
CA ALA A 32 -19.05 -23.38 -8.33
C ALA A 32 -19.34 -22.15 -7.43
N ILE A 33 -18.30 -21.46 -6.97
CA ILE A 33 -18.40 -20.39 -5.97
C ILE A 33 -18.06 -19.02 -6.59
N LYS A 34 -17.10 -18.95 -7.52
CA LYS A 34 -16.58 -17.70 -8.09
C LYS A 34 -17.20 -17.44 -9.45
N GLN A 35 -18.34 -16.77 -9.50
CA GLN A 35 -19.09 -16.48 -10.72
C GLN A 35 -19.56 -15.03 -10.75
N PHE A 36 -19.54 -14.41 -11.93
CA PHE A 36 -20.22 -13.14 -12.17
C PHE A 36 -21.74 -13.33 -12.23
N THR A 37 -22.47 -12.34 -11.77
CA THR A 37 -23.92 -12.25 -12.02
C THR A 37 -24.19 -11.79 -13.46
N ASP A 38 -25.43 -11.92 -13.90
CA ASP A 38 -25.81 -11.51 -15.27
C ASP A 38 -25.73 -10.00 -15.48
N ASP A 39 -25.78 -9.19 -14.40
CA ASP A 39 -25.58 -7.74 -14.42
C ASP A 39 -24.09 -7.33 -14.37
N GLU A 40 -23.21 -8.21 -13.94
CA GLU A 40 -21.79 -7.95 -13.80
C GLU A 40 -20.95 -8.38 -15.00
N ALA A 41 -21.45 -9.32 -15.82
CA ALA A 41 -20.74 -9.78 -17.00
C ALA A 41 -21.70 -10.11 -18.15
N ARG A 42 -21.29 -9.75 -19.35
CA ARG A 42 -22.01 -10.10 -20.58
C ARG A 42 -21.07 -10.38 -21.74
N LYS A 43 -21.52 -11.20 -22.67
CA LYS A 43 -20.79 -11.45 -23.92
C LYS A 43 -21.10 -10.35 -24.93
N SER A 44 -20.07 -9.76 -25.53
CA SER A 44 -20.16 -8.78 -26.61
C SER A 44 -19.27 -9.23 -27.78
N GLY A 45 -19.87 -9.77 -28.81
CA GLY A 45 -19.15 -10.35 -29.94
C GLY A 45 -18.23 -11.50 -29.50
N ARG A 46 -16.90 -11.33 -29.69
CA ARG A 46 -15.88 -12.31 -29.29
C ARG A 46 -15.41 -12.13 -27.86
N ASN A 47 -15.66 -10.96 -27.25
CA ASN A 47 -15.15 -10.59 -25.95
C ASN A 47 -16.21 -10.77 -24.86
N TRP A 48 -15.76 -11.07 -23.66
CA TRP A 48 -16.51 -10.90 -22.44
C TRP A 48 -16.25 -9.51 -21.87
N LEU A 49 -17.32 -8.83 -21.45
CA LEU A 49 -17.26 -7.58 -20.72
C LEU A 49 -17.64 -7.85 -19.27
N VAL A 50 -16.91 -7.26 -18.36
CA VAL A 50 -17.12 -7.34 -16.92
C VAL A 50 -17.22 -5.94 -16.32
N THR A 51 -17.93 -5.81 -15.21
CA THR A 51 -18.03 -4.55 -14.48
C THR A 51 -16.94 -4.46 -13.39
N ARG A 52 -16.51 -3.24 -13.06
CA ARG A 52 -15.65 -2.97 -11.92
C ARG A 52 -16.24 -3.58 -10.64
N GLN A 53 -17.52 -3.35 -10.36
CA GLN A 53 -18.22 -3.90 -9.20
C GLN A 53 -18.14 -5.43 -9.12
N GLY A 54 -18.27 -6.12 -10.24
CA GLY A 54 -18.15 -7.58 -10.31
C GLY A 54 -16.71 -8.03 -10.03
N MET A 55 -15.71 -7.28 -10.54
CA MET A 55 -14.30 -7.54 -10.25
C MET A 55 -13.98 -7.32 -8.76
N ASP A 56 -14.40 -6.19 -8.19
CA ASP A 56 -14.19 -5.90 -6.76
C ASP A 56 -14.82 -6.97 -5.86
N ARG A 57 -16.01 -7.43 -6.19
CA ARG A 57 -16.69 -8.50 -5.43
C ARG A 57 -15.96 -9.84 -5.50
N LEU A 58 -15.40 -10.19 -6.67
CA LEU A 58 -14.78 -11.51 -6.89
C LEU A 58 -13.28 -11.55 -6.57
N TYR A 59 -12.58 -10.44 -6.77
CA TYR A 59 -11.13 -10.37 -6.71
C TYR A 59 -10.60 -9.35 -5.69
N GLY A 60 -11.51 -8.60 -5.03
CA GLY A 60 -11.16 -7.51 -4.13
C GLY A 60 -11.03 -6.18 -4.89
N GLU A 61 -10.77 -5.10 -4.14
CA GLU A 61 -10.55 -3.79 -4.75
C GLU A 61 -9.40 -3.80 -5.74
N GLU A 62 -9.52 -3.00 -6.80
CA GLU A 62 -8.47 -2.82 -7.80
C GLU A 62 -7.16 -2.40 -7.14
N PRO A 63 -6.05 -3.13 -7.38
CA PRO A 63 -4.74 -2.73 -6.87
C PRO A 63 -4.38 -1.33 -7.36
N LYS A 64 -4.11 -0.43 -6.43
CA LYS A 64 -3.70 0.93 -6.74
C LYS A 64 -2.19 0.95 -6.92
N MET A 65 -1.70 1.70 -7.92
CA MET A 65 -0.29 1.98 -8.06
C MET A 65 0.03 3.29 -7.35
N LEU A 66 1.02 3.25 -6.49
CA LEU A 66 1.49 4.41 -5.73
C LEU A 66 2.76 4.95 -6.36
N LYS A 67 2.85 6.28 -6.55
CA LYS A 67 4.09 6.99 -6.90
C LYS A 67 4.69 7.62 -5.66
N ILE A 68 5.98 7.38 -5.45
CA ILE A 68 6.73 7.90 -4.32
C ILE A 68 7.68 8.99 -4.83
N TYR A 69 7.66 10.14 -4.13
CA TYR A 69 8.51 11.27 -4.41
C TYR A 69 9.25 11.70 -3.14
N SER A 70 10.55 11.97 -3.25
CA SER A 70 11.27 12.74 -2.25
C SER A 70 11.00 14.23 -2.47
N THR A 71 10.68 14.96 -1.41
CA THR A 71 10.41 16.40 -1.41
C THR A 71 11.50 17.20 -0.70
N ALA A 72 12.64 16.56 -0.38
CA ALA A 72 13.77 17.20 0.27
C ALA A 72 14.42 18.32 -0.55
N THR A 73 14.15 18.39 -1.85
CA THR A 73 14.65 19.40 -2.77
C THR A 73 13.53 20.31 -3.28
N GLN A 74 13.87 21.47 -3.87
CA GLN A 74 12.88 22.39 -4.43
C GLN A 74 11.97 21.78 -5.51
N LYS A 75 12.44 20.74 -6.20
CA LYS A 75 11.63 19.95 -7.13
C LYS A 75 11.49 18.54 -6.58
N PRO A 76 10.26 18.04 -6.42
CA PRO A 76 10.04 16.66 -6.03
C PRO A 76 10.76 15.71 -6.98
N TRP A 77 11.52 14.77 -6.41
CA TRP A 77 12.23 13.76 -7.17
C TRP A 77 11.50 12.43 -7.12
N PHE A 78 11.16 11.90 -8.29
CA PHE A 78 10.49 10.62 -8.40
C PHE A 78 11.44 9.46 -8.02
N MET A 79 11.06 8.69 -7.03
CA MET A 79 11.82 7.56 -6.51
C MET A 79 11.43 6.24 -7.15
N GLY A 80 10.13 6.02 -7.38
CA GLY A 80 9.61 4.77 -7.90
C GLY A 80 8.11 4.60 -7.68
N THR A 81 7.64 3.39 -7.94
CA THR A 81 6.25 2.98 -7.73
C THR A 81 6.18 1.80 -6.77
N ALA A 82 5.07 1.69 -6.05
CA ALA A 82 4.75 0.58 -5.18
C ALA A 82 3.29 0.13 -5.40
N GLU A 83 2.98 -1.13 -5.13
CA GLU A 83 1.62 -1.67 -5.22
C GLU A 83 0.85 -1.52 -3.90
N THR A 84 1.58 -1.38 -2.80
CA THR A 84 1.02 -1.23 -1.45
C THR A 84 1.69 -0.09 -0.69
N TYR A 85 0.99 0.46 0.30
CA TYR A 85 1.56 1.46 1.20
C TYR A 85 2.71 0.90 2.05
N LYS A 86 2.70 -0.43 2.35
CA LYS A 86 3.82 -1.08 3.03
C LYS A 86 5.08 -1.06 2.18
N GLU A 87 4.97 -1.43 0.90
CA GLU A 87 6.10 -1.34 -0.05
C GLU A 87 6.59 0.09 -0.23
N ALA A 88 5.65 1.06 -0.30
CA ALA A 88 6.02 2.47 -0.38
C ALA A 88 6.82 2.92 0.85
N TRP A 89 6.41 2.51 2.05
CA TRP A 89 7.14 2.77 3.28
C TRP A 89 8.52 2.09 3.29
N ASP A 90 8.60 0.83 2.90
CA ASP A 90 9.88 0.11 2.83
C ASP A 90 10.88 0.79 1.88
N MET A 91 10.40 1.31 0.73
CA MET A 91 11.23 2.09 -0.19
C MET A 91 11.72 3.41 0.44
N ILE A 92 10.87 4.13 1.18
CA ILE A 92 11.23 5.36 1.89
C ILE A 92 12.28 5.03 2.96
N TYR A 93 12.02 4.04 3.78
CA TYR A 93 12.92 3.62 4.85
C TYR A 93 14.29 3.18 4.32
N GLU A 94 14.33 2.34 3.28
CA GLU A 94 15.59 1.95 2.63
C GLU A 94 16.35 3.15 2.06
N HIS A 95 15.65 4.11 1.49
CA HIS A 95 16.26 5.32 0.95
C HIS A 95 16.91 6.15 2.06
N GLU A 96 16.22 6.37 3.18
CA GLU A 96 16.75 7.08 4.35
C GLU A 96 17.97 6.36 4.94
N MET A 97 17.89 5.04 5.11
CA MET A 97 18.99 4.23 5.65
C MET A 97 20.25 4.25 4.76
N ARG A 98 20.11 4.41 3.45
CA ARG A 98 21.26 4.56 2.53
C ARG A 98 21.90 5.94 2.59
N GLN A 99 21.11 6.98 2.89
CA GLN A 99 21.59 8.37 2.96
C GLN A 99 22.25 8.65 4.31
N SER A 100 21.64 8.23 5.37
CA SER A 100 22.12 8.41 6.72
C SER A 100 21.37 7.43 7.63
N PRO A 101 22.05 6.58 8.43
CA PRO A 101 21.40 5.64 9.33
C PRO A 101 20.85 6.35 10.59
N CYS A 102 20.02 7.37 10.40
CA CYS A 102 19.50 8.23 11.46
C CYS A 102 18.09 7.81 11.92
N ILE A 103 17.47 6.80 11.30
CA ILE A 103 16.17 6.26 11.71
C ILE A 103 16.39 4.90 12.37
N GLY A 104 15.99 4.78 13.62
CA GLY A 104 15.97 3.52 14.35
C GLY A 104 14.62 2.82 14.21
N LYS A 105 14.66 1.52 13.95
CA LYS A 105 13.53 0.62 14.05
C LYS A 105 13.78 -0.35 15.21
N TRP A 106 12.88 -0.38 16.15
CA TRP A 106 13.04 -1.13 17.40
C TRP A 106 11.85 -2.07 17.58
N ASP A 107 12.11 -3.34 17.87
CA ASP A 107 11.17 -4.21 18.54
C ASP A 107 11.38 -4.11 20.07
N LYS A 108 10.52 -4.77 20.85
CA LYS A 108 10.58 -4.66 22.30
C LYS A 108 11.89 -5.21 22.89
N GLU A 109 12.44 -6.28 22.30
CA GLU A 109 13.68 -6.91 22.77
C GLU A 109 14.89 -5.99 22.50
N ALA A 110 15.00 -5.47 21.26
CA ALA A 110 16.05 -4.53 20.90
C ALA A 110 15.98 -3.21 21.68
N TRP A 111 14.76 -2.77 22.03
CA TRP A 111 14.52 -1.59 22.86
C TRP A 111 15.08 -1.78 24.27
N ASP A 112 14.75 -2.91 24.92
CA ASP A 112 15.18 -3.21 26.27
C ASP A 112 16.70 -3.46 26.35
N ASP A 113 17.28 -4.13 25.35
CA ASP A 113 18.72 -4.41 25.27
C ASP A 113 19.56 -3.17 24.90
N GLY A 114 18.95 -2.18 24.25
CA GLY A 114 19.63 -1.00 23.74
C GLY A 114 19.66 0.19 24.70
N ASP A 115 19.28 0.01 25.98
CA ASP A 115 19.21 1.08 27.00
C ASP A 115 18.33 2.28 26.56
N MET A 116 17.37 2.05 25.64
CA MET A 116 16.52 3.11 25.08
C MET A 116 15.56 3.73 26.12
N GLU A 117 15.33 3.03 27.24
CA GLU A 117 14.58 3.57 28.38
C GLU A 117 15.34 4.71 29.08
N GLU A 118 16.68 4.75 29.02
CA GLU A 118 17.46 5.87 29.54
C GLU A 118 17.36 7.11 28.63
N GLU A 119 17.29 6.90 27.31
CA GLU A 119 17.16 7.98 26.33
C GLU A 119 15.73 8.54 26.27
N PHE A 120 14.72 7.66 26.42
CA PHE A 120 13.30 8.02 26.37
C PHE A 120 12.55 7.62 27.66
N PRO A 121 12.86 8.23 28.81
CA PRO A 121 12.35 7.78 30.12
C PRO A 121 10.82 7.91 30.29
N ASP A 122 10.19 8.79 29.55
CA ASP A 122 8.74 9.02 29.60
C ASP A 122 7.96 8.13 28.63
N PHE A 123 8.66 7.42 27.73
CA PHE A 123 8.02 6.56 26.75
C PHE A 123 7.54 5.25 27.41
N LYS A 124 6.31 4.88 27.07
CA LYS A 124 5.73 3.59 27.47
C LYS A 124 5.38 2.82 26.21
N TRP A 125 5.90 1.60 26.09
CA TRP A 125 5.61 0.75 24.95
C TRP A 125 4.09 0.55 24.77
N PRO A 126 3.51 0.91 23.63
CA PRO A 126 2.07 0.79 23.42
C PRO A 126 1.64 -0.67 23.30
N GLU A 127 0.48 -1.01 23.83
CA GLU A 127 -0.07 -2.36 23.73
C GLU A 127 -0.42 -2.71 22.27
N GLY A 128 0.02 -3.89 21.83
CA GLY A 128 -0.27 -4.41 20.48
C GLY A 128 0.56 -3.77 19.36
N VAL A 129 1.64 -3.06 19.70
CA VAL A 129 2.59 -2.50 18.74
C VAL A 129 3.83 -3.38 18.68
N ASP A 130 4.16 -3.87 17.48
CA ASP A 130 5.32 -4.76 17.26
C ASP A 130 6.63 -3.99 17.18
N TYR A 131 6.59 -2.78 16.62
CA TYR A 131 7.76 -1.94 16.40
C TYR A 131 7.49 -0.48 16.79
N VAL A 132 8.58 0.22 17.13
CA VAL A 132 8.58 1.69 17.25
C VAL A 132 9.74 2.26 16.45
N TRP A 133 9.62 3.55 16.10
CA TRP A 133 10.57 4.27 15.27
C TRP A 133 11.14 5.46 16.03
N THR A 134 12.42 5.71 15.86
CA THR A 134 13.13 6.89 16.36
C THR A 134 13.88 7.55 15.20
N ALA A 135 14.22 8.83 15.35
CA ALA A 135 15.13 9.50 14.43
C ALA A 135 15.98 10.51 15.22
N ASP A 136 17.22 10.71 14.78
CA ASP A 136 18.19 11.59 15.49
C ASP A 136 17.72 13.05 15.64
N TRP A 137 16.77 13.48 14.80
CA TRP A 137 16.23 14.84 14.82
C TRP A 137 14.87 15.00 15.52
N ILE A 138 14.32 13.93 16.10
CA ILE A 138 13.08 13.97 16.86
C ILE A 138 13.32 13.52 18.29
N SER A 139 12.55 14.10 19.21
CA SER A 139 12.61 13.75 20.64
C SER A 139 11.50 12.78 21.07
N GLU A 140 10.65 12.38 20.13
CA GLU A 140 9.49 11.54 20.40
C GLU A 140 9.63 10.19 19.68
N VAL A 141 9.20 9.12 20.33
CA VAL A 141 9.14 7.77 19.77
C VAL A 141 7.84 7.64 18.98
N VAL A 142 7.93 7.19 17.74
CA VAL A 142 6.79 7.02 16.84
C VAL A 142 6.38 5.54 16.81
N PRO A 143 5.18 5.20 17.30
CA PRO A 143 4.69 3.82 17.19
C PRO A 143 4.47 3.39 15.75
N ASP A 144 4.70 2.11 15.47
CA ASP A 144 4.35 1.52 14.18
C ASP A 144 2.83 1.59 13.94
N PRO A 145 2.38 1.88 12.72
CA PRO A 145 0.95 1.95 12.44
C PRO A 145 0.31 0.55 12.56
N LYS A 146 -0.92 0.48 13.03
CA LYS A 146 -1.67 -0.79 13.08
C LYS A 146 -1.88 -1.38 11.70
N GLU A 147 -2.01 -0.52 10.71
CA GLU A 147 -2.17 -0.88 9.30
C GLU A 147 -1.33 0.04 8.43
N TYR A 148 -0.62 -0.55 7.47
CA TYR A 148 0.10 0.18 6.43
C TYR A 148 -0.88 0.57 5.31
N ASN A 149 -1.72 1.57 5.60
CA ASN A 149 -2.60 2.24 4.67
C ASN A 149 -2.14 3.69 4.45
N GLU A 150 -2.89 4.49 3.71
CA GLU A 150 -2.57 5.90 3.45
C GLU A 150 -2.34 6.69 4.74
N GLU A 151 -3.24 6.56 5.71
CA GLU A 151 -3.20 7.29 6.97
C GLU A 151 -2.00 6.86 7.83
N GLY A 152 -1.78 5.55 7.95
CA GLY A 152 -0.68 4.99 8.75
C GLY A 152 0.70 5.40 8.22
N VAL A 153 0.90 5.29 6.90
CA VAL A 153 2.20 5.66 6.28
C VAL A 153 2.40 7.18 6.25
N ARG A 154 1.35 7.95 6.02
CA ARG A 154 1.41 9.42 6.16
C ARG A 154 1.78 9.82 7.58
N GLY A 155 1.17 9.18 8.59
CA GLY A 155 1.52 9.39 9.99
C GLY A 155 3.00 9.11 10.31
N LEU A 156 3.57 8.03 9.75
CA LEU A 156 5.02 7.75 9.89
C LEU A 156 5.87 8.87 9.26
N ILE A 157 5.55 9.27 8.02
CA ILE A 157 6.28 10.34 7.32
C ILE A 157 6.23 11.64 8.12
N ASP A 158 5.04 12.05 8.57
CA ASP A 158 4.82 13.32 9.26
C ASP A 158 5.46 13.32 10.65
N ASN A 159 5.25 12.26 11.46
CA ASN A 159 5.77 12.18 12.83
C ASN A 159 7.29 11.99 12.87
N LEU A 160 7.87 11.30 11.89
CA LEU A 160 9.31 11.21 11.70
C LEU A 160 9.89 12.44 10.97
N MET A 161 9.06 13.43 10.63
CA MET A 161 9.46 14.66 9.93
C MET A 161 10.21 14.39 8.61
N LEU A 162 9.80 13.35 7.88
CA LEU A 162 10.43 12.97 6.63
C LEU A 162 9.88 13.77 5.44
N SER A 163 10.69 13.95 4.42
CA SER A 163 10.36 14.76 3.24
C SER A 163 9.94 13.88 2.05
N TYR A 164 8.77 13.23 2.16
CA TYR A 164 8.22 12.37 1.11
C TYR A 164 6.76 12.65 0.82
N LYS A 165 6.35 12.30 -0.39
CA LYS A 165 4.97 12.35 -0.85
C LYS A 165 4.65 11.05 -1.58
N ILE A 166 3.47 10.49 -1.29
CA ILE A 166 2.91 9.35 -1.99
C ILE A 166 1.65 9.82 -2.72
N GLU A 167 1.56 9.51 -3.99
CA GLU A 167 0.40 9.82 -4.84
C GLU A 167 -0.18 8.51 -5.40
N GLU A 168 -1.49 8.31 -5.25
CA GLU A 168 -2.19 7.26 -5.97
C GLU A 168 -2.28 7.63 -7.45
N ILE A 169 -1.94 6.69 -8.34
CA ILE A 169 -2.20 6.83 -9.76
C ILE A 169 -3.64 6.39 -9.97
N ALA A 170 -4.50 7.32 -10.33
CA ALA A 170 -5.78 6.98 -10.94
C ALA A 170 -5.51 6.68 -12.43
N ASP A 171 -5.74 5.44 -12.86
CA ASP A 171 -5.79 5.09 -14.27
C ASP A 171 -7.02 5.71 -14.96
#